data_4994c3bc763ce0d4d9d31c2f8da1521c
#
_entry.id   4994c3bc763ce0d4d9d31c2f8da1521c
#
_cell.length_a   1.000
_cell.length_b   1.000
_cell.length_c   1.000
_cell.angle_alpha   90.00
_cell.angle_beta   90.00
_cell.angle_gamma   90.00
#
_symmetry.space_group_name_H-M   'P 1'
#
loop_
_entity.id
_entity.type
_entity.pdbx_description
1 polymer ?
#
loop_
_entity_poly.entity_id
_entity_poly.type
_entity_poly.pdbx_seq_one_letter_code
_entity_poly.pdbx_strand_id
1 'polypeptide(L)'
;MKKPYQSVPLVPSEEPLAPIPKDLFSIIEPHPYLKLGADYDGRSPYFLRELVLRRLIAAQICLQEERPELTLQIFDAYRPIAVQQFMVDYTFAELKGDRLLNESEEKEVWEQVYKFWAAPSDNPATPPPHSTGAAVDLTLATTESSGSLNMGGDIDEIGDRSYPDFYSEKTDAESQQYHQNRCLLRQVMTKAGFVQHPNEWWHFSYGDQMWAWQKKEAIAHYGRI
;
A
#
# COMPACT_ATOMS: atom_id res chain seq x y z
N MET A 1 -11.21 -14.99 -3.42
CA MET A 1 -10.25 -16.03 -2.91
C MET A 1 -9.77 -15.60 -1.53
N LYS A 2 -9.76 -16.48 -0.52
CA LYS A 2 -9.30 -16.12 0.83
C LYS A 2 -7.77 -15.98 0.85
N LYS A 3 -7.26 -14.83 1.32
CA LYS A 3 -5.81 -14.62 1.46
C LYS A 3 -5.28 -15.32 2.73
N PRO A 4 -4.04 -15.84 2.74
CA PRO A 4 -3.50 -16.58 3.90
C PRO A 4 -3.55 -15.80 5.22
N TYR A 5 -3.27 -14.51 5.20
CA TYR A 5 -3.25 -13.64 6.38
C TYR A 5 -4.63 -13.47 7.04
N GLN A 6 -5.72 -13.66 6.30
CA GLN A 6 -7.10 -13.56 6.83
C GLN A 6 -7.46 -14.66 7.82
N SER A 7 -6.57 -15.63 8.05
CA SER A 7 -6.72 -16.64 9.09
C SER A 7 -6.21 -16.21 10.46
N VAL A 8 -5.44 -15.11 10.52
CA VAL A 8 -4.91 -14.60 11.79
C VAL A 8 -6.06 -13.99 12.60
N PRO A 9 -6.24 -14.39 13.88
CA PRO A 9 -7.25 -13.81 14.74
C PRO A 9 -7.03 -12.31 14.94
N LEU A 10 -8.12 -11.57 15.03
CA LEU A 10 -8.12 -10.13 15.20
C LEU A 10 -8.65 -9.74 16.59
N VAL A 11 -7.86 -8.96 17.32
CA VAL A 11 -8.29 -8.30 18.57
C VAL A 11 -8.20 -6.78 18.32
N PRO A 12 -9.31 -6.13 17.91
CA PRO A 12 -9.25 -4.75 17.47
C PRO A 12 -8.86 -3.80 18.60
N SER A 13 -7.88 -2.94 18.33
CA SER A 13 -7.55 -1.78 19.16
C SER A 13 -8.51 -0.63 18.87
N GLU A 14 -8.87 0.14 19.90
CA GLU A 14 -9.63 1.39 19.77
C GLU A 14 -8.73 2.62 19.50
N GLU A 15 -7.47 2.40 19.19
CA GLU A 15 -6.52 3.47 18.89
C GLU A 15 -7.05 4.36 17.75
N PRO A 16 -7.06 5.70 17.94
CA PRO A 16 -7.63 6.61 16.95
C PRO A 16 -6.77 6.73 15.68
N LEU A 17 -7.39 7.25 14.63
CA LEU A 17 -6.68 7.75 13.46
C LEU A 17 -6.08 9.13 13.74
N ALA A 18 -4.85 9.33 13.25
CA ALA A 18 -4.17 10.62 13.24
C ALA A 18 -3.82 11.03 11.79
N PRO A 19 -3.87 12.32 11.46
CA PRO A 19 -3.51 12.81 10.15
C PRO A 19 -2.01 12.68 9.92
N ILE A 20 -1.62 12.29 8.71
CA ILE A 20 -0.21 12.28 8.29
C ILE A 20 0.25 13.73 8.10
N PRO A 21 1.31 14.18 8.82
CA PRO A 21 1.76 15.58 8.78
C PRO A 21 2.46 15.89 7.45
N LYS A 22 1.95 16.89 6.73
CA LYS A 22 2.46 17.34 5.41
C LYS A 22 3.82 18.04 5.47
N ASP A 23 4.23 18.48 6.64
CA ASP A 23 5.54 19.08 6.91
C ASP A 23 6.66 18.06 7.09
N LEU A 24 6.30 16.79 7.36
CA LEU A 24 7.26 15.71 7.52
C LEU A 24 7.36 14.79 6.29
N PHE A 25 6.34 14.76 5.45
CA PHE A 25 6.24 13.84 4.33
C PHE A 25 5.87 14.56 3.03
N SER A 26 6.39 14.10 1.91
CA SER A 26 5.78 14.43 0.63
C SER A 26 4.43 13.69 0.50
N ILE A 27 3.42 14.36 -0.02
CA ILE A 27 2.08 13.77 -0.20
C ILE A 27 1.64 14.01 -1.63
N ILE A 28 1.12 12.97 -2.30
CA ILE A 28 0.62 13.10 -3.67
C ILE A 28 -0.74 13.82 -3.66
N GLU A 29 -0.77 15.04 -4.15
CA GLU A 29 -1.98 15.85 -4.25
C GLU A 29 -2.22 16.33 -5.69
N PRO A 30 -3.50 16.29 -6.17
CA PRO A 30 -4.65 15.65 -5.54
C PRO A 30 -4.50 14.13 -5.48
N HIS A 31 -5.13 13.50 -4.47
CA HIS A 31 -5.08 12.04 -4.28
C HIS A 31 -5.51 11.29 -5.55
N PRO A 32 -4.76 10.24 -5.97
CA PRO A 32 -5.02 9.55 -7.24
C PRO A 32 -6.44 9.00 -7.37
N TYR A 33 -6.97 8.36 -6.33
CA TYR A 33 -8.33 7.79 -6.40
C TYR A 33 -9.44 8.85 -6.41
N LEU A 34 -9.23 10.00 -5.74
CA LEU A 34 -10.15 11.14 -5.85
C LEU A 34 -10.20 11.68 -7.28
N LYS A 35 -9.06 11.70 -8.00
CA LYS A 35 -9.02 12.07 -9.43
C LYS A 35 -9.83 11.11 -10.31
N LEU A 36 -9.87 9.83 -9.95
CA LEU A 36 -10.63 8.81 -10.65
C LEU A 36 -12.13 8.85 -10.30
N GLY A 37 -12.54 9.64 -9.30
CA GLY A 37 -13.92 9.78 -8.87
C GLY A 37 -14.32 8.94 -7.66
N ALA A 38 -13.36 8.34 -6.94
CA ALA A 38 -13.65 7.65 -5.68
C ALA A 38 -14.16 8.63 -4.62
N ASP A 39 -15.22 8.24 -3.91
CA ASP A 39 -15.82 9.05 -2.86
C ASP A 39 -15.36 8.57 -1.48
N TYR A 40 -14.64 9.44 -0.78
CA TYR A 40 -14.17 9.21 0.59
C TYR A 40 -15.17 9.71 1.66
N ASP A 41 -16.38 10.14 1.25
CA ASP A 41 -17.41 10.66 2.17
C ASP A 41 -16.86 11.82 3.06
N GLY A 42 -16.14 12.74 2.43
CA GLY A 42 -15.51 13.89 3.11
C GLY A 42 -14.30 13.53 4.01
N ARG A 43 -13.90 12.29 4.10
CA ARG A 43 -12.72 11.85 4.87
C ARG A 43 -11.46 12.05 4.06
N SER A 44 -10.35 12.32 4.73
CA SER A 44 -9.05 12.34 4.08
C SER A 44 -8.47 10.92 3.96
N PRO A 45 -7.85 10.56 2.82
CA PRO A 45 -7.10 9.31 2.69
C PRO A 45 -5.82 9.28 3.52
N TYR A 46 -5.31 10.44 3.95
CA TYR A 46 -4.01 10.57 4.61
C TYR A 46 -4.12 10.51 6.13
N PHE A 47 -4.66 9.39 6.63
CA PHE A 47 -4.75 9.06 8.06
C PHE A 47 -4.18 7.67 8.34
N LEU A 48 -3.56 7.50 9.51
CA LEU A 48 -3.09 6.23 10.05
C LEU A 48 -3.45 6.12 11.53
N ARG A 49 -3.47 4.90 12.08
CA ARG A 49 -3.47 4.70 13.54
C ARG A 49 -2.26 5.41 14.15
N GLU A 50 -2.42 5.98 15.34
CA GLU A 50 -1.35 6.81 15.95
C GLU A 50 0.00 6.08 16.07
N LEU A 51 0.01 4.83 16.51
CA LEU A 51 1.26 4.07 16.60
C LEU A 51 1.84 3.76 15.21
N VAL A 52 0.98 3.47 14.22
CA VAL A 52 1.42 3.26 12.84
C VAL A 52 2.05 4.54 12.28
N LEU A 53 1.45 5.70 12.54
CA LEU A 53 2.03 7.00 12.18
C LEU A 53 3.37 7.26 12.88
N ARG A 54 3.49 6.96 14.18
CA ARG A 54 4.79 7.08 14.90
C ARG A 54 5.87 6.19 14.29
N ARG A 55 5.50 4.99 13.83
CA ARG A 55 6.41 4.09 13.10
C ARG A 55 6.80 4.66 11.75
N LEU A 56 5.86 5.25 11.02
CA LEU A 56 6.13 5.91 9.75
C LEU A 56 7.08 7.11 9.91
N ILE A 57 6.89 7.91 10.96
CA ILE A 57 7.83 9.00 11.32
C ILE A 57 9.23 8.45 11.63
N ALA A 58 9.33 7.33 12.33
CA ALA A 58 10.62 6.69 12.59
C ALA A 58 11.30 6.20 11.28
N ALA A 59 10.54 5.70 10.32
CA ALA A 59 11.05 5.35 8.99
C ALA A 59 11.59 6.59 8.24
N GLN A 60 10.85 7.70 8.29
CA GLN A 60 11.26 8.98 7.70
C GLN A 60 12.57 9.50 8.31
N ILE A 61 12.69 9.48 9.63
CA ILE A 61 13.93 9.88 10.33
C ILE A 61 15.09 8.98 9.88
N CYS A 62 14.89 7.66 9.87
CA CYS A 62 15.91 6.71 9.44
C CYS A 62 16.34 6.95 7.98
N LEU A 63 15.40 7.29 7.09
CA LEU A 63 15.71 7.65 5.70
C LEU A 63 16.58 8.90 5.63
N GLN A 64 16.20 9.96 6.36
CA GLN A 64 16.90 11.25 6.29
C GLN A 64 18.27 11.24 7.00
N GLU A 65 18.50 10.36 7.96
CA GLU A 65 19.83 10.12 8.54
C GLU A 65 20.80 9.53 7.51
N GLU A 66 20.32 8.68 6.59
CA GLU A 66 21.12 8.02 5.55
C GLU A 66 21.17 8.84 4.26
N ARG A 67 20.03 9.44 3.87
CA ARG A 67 19.80 10.14 2.60
C ARG A 67 18.99 11.43 2.86
N PRO A 68 19.64 12.50 3.34
CA PRO A 68 18.95 13.75 3.72
C PRO A 68 18.23 14.44 2.57
N GLU A 69 18.62 14.16 1.32
CA GLU A 69 17.98 14.67 0.12
C GLU A 69 16.68 13.93 -0.27
N LEU A 70 16.33 12.86 0.47
CA LEU A 70 15.14 12.05 0.17
C LEU A 70 14.08 12.19 1.28
N THR A 71 12.85 11.98 0.90
CA THR A 71 11.68 11.91 1.78
C THR A 71 10.77 10.75 1.36
N LEU A 72 10.03 10.20 2.31
CA LEU A 72 8.92 9.31 2.01
C LEU A 72 7.79 10.12 1.37
N GLN A 73 7.24 9.61 0.27
CA GLN A 73 6.10 10.22 -0.43
C GLN A 73 4.89 9.30 -0.34
N ILE A 74 3.85 9.78 0.32
CA ILE A 74 2.63 9.04 0.59
C ILE A 74 1.70 9.08 -0.62
N PHE A 75 1.29 7.90 -1.09
CA PHE A 75 0.33 7.72 -2.17
C PHE A 75 -1.08 7.49 -1.62
N ASP A 76 -1.26 6.50 -0.72
CA ASP A 76 -2.55 6.19 -0.06
C ASP A 76 -2.31 5.63 1.35
N ALA A 77 -3.25 5.83 2.25
CA ALA A 77 -3.19 5.31 3.61
C ALA A 77 -4.55 4.77 4.07
N TYR A 78 -5.42 5.58 4.67
CA TYR A 78 -6.75 5.13 5.04
C TYR A 78 -7.67 5.05 3.82
N ARG A 79 -8.23 3.86 3.58
CA ARG A 79 -9.15 3.60 2.46
C ARG A 79 -10.43 2.97 2.98
N PRO A 80 -11.57 3.68 2.98
CA PRO A 80 -12.88 3.10 3.29
C PRO A 80 -13.23 1.94 2.35
N ILE A 81 -14.08 1.01 2.81
CA ILE A 81 -14.48 -0.15 1.99
C ILE A 81 -15.17 0.27 0.69
N ALA A 82 -15.96 1.36 0.72
CA ALA A 82 -16.59 1.89 -0.49
C ALA A 82 -15.55 2.31 -1.55
N VAL A 83 -14.44 2.93 -1.12
CA VAL A 83 -13.33 3.26 -2.02
C VAL A 83 -12.58 2.01 -2.48
N GLN A 84 -12.39 1.03 -1.59
CA GLN A 84 -11.82 -0.27 -1.98
C GLN A 84 -12.66 -0.95 -3.08
N GLN A 85 -14.00 -0.95 -2.93
CA GLN A 85 -14.91 -1.49 -3.94
C GLN A 85 -14.79 -0.72 -5.25
N PHE A 86 -14.82 0.62 -5.19
CA PHE A 86 -14.67 1.48 -6.36
C PHE A 86 -13.38 1.14 -7.13
N MET A 87 -12.24 1.01 -6.44
CA MET A 87 -10.96 0.72 -7.09
C MET A 87 -10.90 -0.68 -7.69
N VAL A 88 -11.50 -1.67 -7.03
CA VAL A 88 -11.64 -3.03 -7.56
C VAL A 88 -12.46 -3.02 -8.86
N ASP A 89 -13.61 -2.32 -8.87
CA ASP A 89 -14.49 -2.22 -10.05
C ASP A 89 -13.83 -1.41 -11.17
N TYR A 90 -13.14 -0.31 -10.82
CA TYR A 90 -12.37 0.50 -11.76
C TYR A 90 -11.28 -0.33 -12.45
N THR A 91 -10.49 -1.07 -11.67
CA THR A 91 -9.41 -1.91 -12.21
C THR A 91 -9.95 -3.03 -13.09
N PHE A 92 -11.09 -3.63 -12.71
CA PHE A 92 -11.77 -4.61 -13.57
C PHE A 92 -12.17 -3.99 -14.91
N ALA A 93 -12.77 -2.79 -14.88
CA ALA A 93 -13.18 -2.09 -16.08
C ALA A 93 -11.99 -1.76 -17.00
N GLU A 94 -10.88 -1.27 -16.44
CA GLU A 94 -9.64 -1.00 -17.17
C GLU A 94 -9.06 -2.27 -17.82
N LEU A 95 -8.95 -3.36 -17.06
CA LEU A 95 -8.44 -4.64 -17.58
C LEU A 95 -9.35 -5.26 -18.62
N LYS A 96 -10.66 -5.11 -18.48
CA LYS A 96 -11.65 -5.54 -19.46
C LYS A 96 -11.57 -4.71 -20.74
N GLY A 97 -11.44 -3.38 -20.63
CA GLY A 97 -11.55 -2.45 -21.76
C GLY A 97 -12.87 -2.64 -22.52
N ASP A 98 -12.82 -2.51 -23.84
CA ASP A 98 -13.99 -2.67 -24.72
C ASP A 98 -14.31 -4.12 -25.07
N ARG A 99 -13.65 -5.11 -24.46
CA ARG A 99 -13.87 -6.53 -24.77
C ARG A 99 -15.22 -7.01 -24.26
N LEU A 100 -15.90 -7.81 -25.08
CA LEU A 100 -17.04 -8.61 -24.65
C LEU A 100 -16.50 -9.95 -24.12
N LEU A 101 -16.53 -10.11 -22.79
CA LEU A 101 -15.99 -11.29 -22.13
C LEU A 101 -17.06 -12.38 -22.00
N ASN A 102 -16.67 -13.63 -22.21
CA ASN A 102 -17.44 -14.78 -21.75
C ASN A 102 -17.16 -15.06 -20.27
N GLU A 103 -17.89 -15.98 -19.63
CA GLU A 103 -17.77 -16.27 -18.20
C GLU A 103 -16.35 -16.70 -17.76
N SER A 104 -15.64 -17.44 -18.63
CA SER A 104 -14.26 -17.86 -18.32
C SER A 104 -13.29 -16.68 -18.34
N GLU A 105 -13.40 -15.84 -19.36
CA GLU A 105 -12.57 -14.63 -19.51
C GLU A 105 -12.85 -13.61 -18.40
N GLU A 106 -14.13 -13.44 -18.02
CA GLU A 106 -14.50 -12.58 -16.89
C GLU A 106 -13.87 -13.07 -15.59
N LYS A 107 -13.93 -14.36 -15.35
CA LYS A 107 -13.28 -14.97 -14.17
C LYS A 107 -11.77 -14.73 -14.17
N GLU A 108 -11.10 -14.87 -15.31
CA GLU A 108 -9.65 -14.62 -15.44
C GLU A 108 -9.31 -13.15 -15.14
N VAL A 109 -10.12 -12.20 -15.58
CA VAL A 109 -9.93 -10.78 -15.25
C VAL A 109 -10.10 -10.56 -13.75
N TRP A 110 -11.12 -11.12 -13.10
CA TRP A 110 -11.30 -11.05 -11.66
C TRP A 110 -10.14 -11.67 -10.88
N GLU A 111 -9.60 -12.79 -11.35
CA GLU A 111 -8.42 -13.41 -10.74
C GLU A 111 -7.19 -12.49 -10.81
N GLN A 112 -7.01 -11.76 -11.91
CA GLN A 112 -5.96 -10.73 -12.04
C GLN A 112 -6.19 -9.57 -11.06
N VAL A 113 -7.40 -9.02 -11.00
CA VAL A 113 -7.75 -7.95 -10.05
C VAL A 113 -7.41 -8.39 -8.62
N TYR A 114 -7.95 -9.53 -8.18
CA TYR A 114 -7.76 -10.00 -6.81
C TYR A 114 -6.36 -10.56 -6.49
N LYS A 115 -5.48 -10.64 -7.46
CA LYS A 115 -4.06 -10.95 -7.21
C LYS A 115 -3.37 -9.80 -6.49
N PHE A 116 -3.72 -8.56 -6.84
CA PHE A 116 -3.15 -7.32 -6.32
C PHE A 116 -4.09 -6.61 -5.34
N TRP A 117 -5.37 -6.53 -5.62
CA TRP A 117 -6.34 -5.90 -4.73
C TRP A 117 -6.84 -6.85 -3.64
N ALA A 118 -6.97 -6.33 -2.42
CA ALA A 118 -7.76 -7.01 -1.39
C ALA A 118 -9.25 -6.93 -1.75
N ALA A 119 -9.98 -8.04 -1.59
CA ALA A 119 -11.42 -8.02 -1.78
C ALA A 119 -12.08 -7.04 -0.79
N PRO A 120 -13.01 -6.18 -1.23
CA PRO A 120 -13.78 -5.34 -0.33
C PRO A 120 -14.63 -6.26 0.57
N SER A 121 -14.43 -6.16 1.88
CA SER A 121 -15.05 -7.07 2.84
C SER A 121 -15.69 -6.28 3.97
N ASP A 122 -17.00 -6.46 4.14
CA ASP A 122 -17.75 -5.96 5.28
C ASP A 122 -17.60 -6.86 6.52
N ASN A 123 -17.01 -8.03 6.36
CA ASN A 123 -16.76 -8.93 7.48
C ASN A 123 -15.66 -8.36 8.39
N PRO A 124 -15.97 -8.03 9.66
CA PRO A 124 -15.00 -7.46 10.59
C PRO A 124 -13.83 -8.40 10.92
N ALA A 125 -13.97 -9.70 10.65
CA ALA A 125 -12.90 -10.68 10.84
C ALA A 125 -11.87 -10.69 9.70
N THR A 126 -12.16 -10.05 8.56
CA THR A 126 -11.29 -10.03 7.38
C THR A 126 -11.27 -8.66 6.69
N PRO A 127 -10.92 -7.59 7.43
CA PRO A 127 -10.89 -6.25 6.86
C PRO A 127 -9.80 -6.11 5.78
N PRO A 128 -10.04 -5.36 4.71
CA PRO A 128 -8.96 -4.94 3.81
C PRO A 128 -7.90 -4.13 4.57
N PRO A 129 -6.60 -4.30 4.30
CA PRO A 129 -5.52 -3.66 5.08
C PRO A 129 -5.70 -2.15 5.29
N HIS A 130 -5.92 -1.38 4.23
CA HIS A 130 -6.09 0.07 4.31
C HIS A 130 -7.32 0.53 5.12
N SER A 131 -8.38 -0.29 5.18
CA SER A 131 -9.57 0.03 5.98
C SER A 131 -9.33 -0.03 7.49
N THR A 132 -8.18 -0.57 7.91
CA THR A 132 -7.76 -0.66 9.32
C THR A 132 -7.01 0.59 9.79
N GLY A 133 -6.55 1.44 8.87
CA GLY A 133 -5.61 2.54 9.15
C GLY A 133 -4.20 2.07 9.51
N ALA A 134 -3.86 0.82 9.15
CA ALA A 134 -2.58 0.18 9.50
C ALA A 134 -1.72 -0.17 8.28
N ALA A 135 -2.15 0.20 7.08
CA ALA A 135 -1.43 0.04 5.83
C ALA A 135 -1.18 1.39 5.15
N VAL A 136 -0.09 1.47 4.41
CA VAL A 136 0.30 2.66 3.66
C VAL A 136 0.97 2.26 2.35
N ASP A 137 0.57 2.92 1.26
CA ASP A 137 1.21 2.86 -0.05
C ASP A 137 2.08 4.10 -0.22
N LEU A 138 3.35 3.91 -0.52
CA LEU A 138 4.31 5.00 -0.57
C LEU A 138 5.51 4.71 -1.48
N THR A 139 6.21 5.77 -1.82
CA THR A 139 7.46 5.74 -2.58
C THR A 139 8.50 6.67 -1.96
N LEU A 140 9.64 6.84 -2.62
CA LEU A 140 10.64 7.84 -2.29
C LEU A 140 10.50 9.06 -3.23
N ALA A 141 10.77 10.25 -2.70
CA ALA A 141 10.84 11.49 -3.47
C ALA A 141 12.04 12.31 -3.03
N THR A 142 12.44 13.29 -3.85
CA THR A 142 13.45 14.28 -3.47
C THR A 142 12.81 15.37 -2.61
N THR A 143 13.55 15.86 -1.61
CA THR A 143 13.08 16.94 -0.72
C THR A 143 12.93 18.28 -1.45
N GLU A 144 13.74 18.55 -2.49
CA GLU A 144 13.74 19.82 -3.20
C GLU A 144 12.56 20.01 -4.15
N SER A 145 12.22 18.97 -4.94
CA SER A 145 11.22 19.06 -6.01
C SER A 145 9.95 18.27 -5.74
N SER A 146 9.89 17.48 -4.67
CA SER A 146 8.86 16.48 -4.41
C SER A 146 8.65 15.49 -5.58
N GLY A 147 9.63 15.40 -6.48
CA GLY A 147 9.61 14.46 -7.60
C GLY A 147 9.84 13.05 -7.12
N SER A 148 8.93 12.13 -7.44
CA SER A 148 9.06 10.71 -7.10
C SER A 148 10.30 10.10 -7.74
N LEU A 149 11.05 9.27 -7.01
CA LEU A 149 12.10 8.46 -7.59
C LEU A 149 11.48 7.39 -8.50
N ASN A 150 12.16 7.13 -9.60
CA ASN A 150 11.72 6.06 -10.49
C ASN A 150 11.97 4.69 -9.83
N MET A 151 10.90 3.93 -9.63
CA MET A 151 10.90 2.59 -9.04
C MET A 151 10.82 1.49 -10.11
N GLY A 152 10.78 1.85 -11.40
CA GLY A 152 10.66 0.91 -12.51
C GLY A 152 9.24 0.39 -12.74
N GLY A 153 8.25 0.97 -12.10
CA GLY A 153 6.83 0.66 -12.23
C GLY A 153 6.00 1.59 -11.36
N ASP A 154 4.75 1.78 -11.71
CA ASP A 154 3.83 2.65 -10.98
C ASP A 154 3.23 1.92 -9.77
N ILE A 155 2.79 2.69 -8.77
CA ILE A 155 1.93 2.18 -7.69
C ILE A 155 0.60 1.75 -8.32
N ASP A 156 0.03 0.65 -7.84
CA ASP A 156 -1.18 0.00 -8.36
C ASP A 156 -1.05 -0.63 -9.76
N GLU A 157 0.14 -0.66 -10.33
CA GLU A 157 0.36 -1.37 -11.59
C GLU A 157 0.04 -2.87 -11.43
N ILE A 158 -0.78 -3.40 -12.34
CA ILE A 158 -1.09 -4.83 -12.41
C ILE A 158 -0.08 -5.52 -13.32
N GLY A 159 0.91 -6.20 -12.74
CA GLY A 159 1.93 -6.88 -13.52
C GLY A 159 3.15 -7.33 -12.72
N ASP A 160 4.12 -7.91 -13.42
CA ASP A 160 5.31 -8.44 -12.78
C ASP A 160 6.21 -7.36 -12.16
N ARG A 161 6.18 -6.14 -12.71
CA ARG A 161 6.93 -5.00 -12.16
C ARG A 161 6.44 -4.57 -10.77
N SER A 162 5.27 -5.02 -10.34
CA SER A 162 4.76 -4.78 -8.99
C SER A 162 5.48 -5.58 -7.92
N TYR A 163 6.05 -6.74 -8.26
CA TYR A 163 6.80 -7.55 -7.29
C TYR A 163 8.04 -6.82 -6.78
N PRO A 164 8.28 -6.81 -5.46
CA PRO A 164 9.40 -6.09 -4.83
C PRO A 164 10.76 -6.38 -5.47
N ASP A 165 11.02 -7.64 -5.78
CA ASP A 165 12.32 -8.11 -6.25
C ASP A 165 12.40 -8.32 -7.77
N PHE A 166 11.44 -7.80 -8.56
CA PHE A 166 11.39 -7.96 -10.03
C PHE A 166 12.70 -7.56 -10.73
N TYR A 167 13.39 -6.55 -10.21
CA TYR A 167 14.64 -6.05 -10.78
C TYR A 167 15.91 -6.64 -10.15
N SER A 168 15.81 -7.54 -9.18
CA SER A 168 16.96 -8.06 -8.41
C SER A 168 18.03 -8.74 -9.26
N GLU A 169 17.62 -9.42 -10.34
CA GLU A 169 18.52 -10.17 -11.24
C GLU A 169 18.81 -9.45 -12.55
N LYS A 170 18.27 -8.24 -12.75
CA LYS A 170 18.53 -7.42 -13.93
C LYS A 170 19.92 -6.78 -13.82
N THR A 171 20.65 -6.71 -14.95
CA THR A 171 22.07 -6.27 -14.96
C THR A 171 22.28 -4.90 -15.61
N ASP A 172 21.28 -4.37 -16.29
CA ASP A 172 21.36 -3.03 -16.86
C ASP A 172 21.29 -1.95 -15.76
N ALA A 173 21.96 -0.83 -15.98
CA ALA A 173 22.14 0.21 -14.97
C ALA A 173 20.81 0.81 -14.47
N GLU A 174 19.82 0.95 -15.35
CA GLU A 174 18.53 1.52 -15.03
C GLU A 174 17.73 0.58 -14.11
N SER A 175 17.64 -0.70 -14.44
CA SER A 175 16.99 -1.72 -13.60
C SER A 175 17.66 -1.86 -12.24
N GLN A 176 19.01 -1.76 -12.19
CA GLN A 176 19.72 -1.79 -10.92
C GLN A 176 19.41 -0.56 -10.06
N GLN A 177 19.24 0.61 -10.64
CA GLN A 177 18.81 1.80 -9.90
C GLN A 177 17.40 1.62 -9.32
N TYR A 178 16.45 1.06 -10.07
CA TYR A 178 15.12 0.74 -9.56
C TYR A 178 15.19 -0.23 -8.38
N HIS A 179 15.99 -1.28 -8.51
CA HIS A 179 16.19 -2.23 -7.42
C HIS A 179 16.76 -1.57 -6.17
N GLN A 180 17.79 -0.72 -6.31
CA GLN A 180 18.38 0.01 -5.19
C GLN A 180 17.37 0.92 -4.49
N ASN A 181 16.55 1.66 -5.26
CA ASN A 181 15.50 2.53 -4.71
C ASN A 181 14.47 1.72 -3.91
N ARG A 182 14.01 0.58 -4.45
CA ARG A 182 13.09 -0.33 -3.74
C ARG A 182 13.70 -0.95 -2.50
N CYS A 183 14.98 -1.32 -2.55
CA CYS A 183 15.71 -1.85 -1.41
C CYS A 183 15.84 -0.81 -0.28
N LEU A 184 16.14 0.43 -0.62
CA LEU A 184 16.21 1.53 0.36
C LEU A 184 14.85 1.74 1.03
N LEU A 185 13.77 1.85 0.24
CA LEU A 185 12.41 1.98 0.78
C LEU A 185 12.07 0.83 1.72
N ARG A 186 12.27 -0.42 1.29
CA ARG A 186 12.04 -1.63 2.10
C ARG A 186 12.87 -1.61 3.38
N GLN A 187 14.13 -1.20 3.31
CA GLN A 187 15.05 -1.17 4.44
C GLN A 187 14.55 -0.21 5.52
N VAL A 188 14.23 1.03 5.19
CA VAL A 188 13.79 2.02 6.18
C VAL A 188 12.45 1.68 6.79
N MET A 189 11.50 1.15 5.99
CA MET A 189 10.20 0.72 6.47
C MET A 189 10.30 -0.50 7.39
N THR A 190 11.12 -1.49 7.04
CA THR A 190 11.29 -2.69 7.88
C THR A 190 12.05 -2.40 9.17
N LYS A 191 13.02 -1.49 9.17
CA LYS A 191 13.66 -0.99 10.39
C LYS A 191 12.65 -0.34 11.36
N ALA A 192 11.65 0.36 10.82
CA ALA A 192 10.55 0.93 11.61
C ALA A 192 9.50 -0.10 12.06
N GLY A 193 9.63 -1.36 11.64
CA GLY A 193 8.78 -2.48 12.08
C GLY A 193 7.68 -2.88 11.10
N PHE A 194 7.52 -2.20 9.97
CA PHE A 194 6.58 -2.58 8.93
C PHE A 194 6.96 -3.90 8.25
N VAL A 195 5.99 -4.52 7.59
CA VAL A 195 6.20 -5.59 6.62
C VAL A 195 5.77 -5.12 5.25
N GLN A 196 6.51 -5.54 4.22
CA GLN A 196 6.15 -5.26 2.83
C GLN A 196 5.22 -6.34 2.29
N HIS A 197 4.23 -5.95 1.48
CA HIS A 197 3.37 -6.89 0.77
C HIS A 197 4.21 -7.74 -0.22
N PRO A 198 4.00 -9.06 -0.30
CA PRO A 198 4.85 -9.92 -1.13
C PRO A 198 4.73 -9.67 -2.64
N ASN A 199 3.62 -9.07 -3.10
CA ASN A 199 3.36 -8.80 -4.52
C ASN A 199 3.48 -7.32 -4.91
N GLU A 200 3.69 -6.41 -3.93
CA GLU A 200 3.59 -4.95 -4.12
C GLU A 200 4.77 -4.26 -3.47
N TRP A 201 5.64 -3.62 -4.26
CA TRP A 201 6.83 -2.95 -3.77
C TRP A 201 6.53 -1.71 -2.91
N TRP A 202 5.34 -1.14 -3.07
CA TRP A 202 4.91 0.12 -2.44
C TRP A 202 4.12 -0.07 -1.14
N HIS A 203 3.49 -1.26 -0.93
CA HIS A 203 2.56 -1.51 0.16
C HIS A 203 3.25 -2.02 1.42
N PHE A 204 3.02 -1.34 2.53
CA PHE A 204 3.56 -1.68 3.85
C PHE A 204 2.48 -1.69 4.92
N SER A 205 2.52 -2.68 5.81
CA SER A 205 1.58 -2.84 6.92
C SER A 205 2.28 -2.94 8.27
N TYR A 206 1.60 -2.47 9.34
CA TYR A 206 2.03 -2.65 10.72
C TYR A 206 0.84 -2.94 11.64
N GLY A 207 0.81 -4.11 12.28
CA GLY A 207 -0.20 -4.50 13.28
C GLY A 207 -1.55 -4.99 12.71
N ASP A 208 -1.74 -5.01 11.39
CA ASP A 208 -2.88 -5.66 10.73
C ASP A 208 -2.68 -7.17 10.55
N GLN A 209 -3.63 -7.85 9.93
CA GLN A 209 -3.55 -9.30 9.72
C GLN A 209 -2.37 -9.72 8.82
N MET A 210 -2.01 -8.91 7.82
CA MET A 210 -0.88 -9.23 6.95
C MET A 210 0.45 -9.10 7.70
N TRP A 211 0.60 -8.06 8.49
CA TRP A 211 1.77 -7.89 9.37
C TRP A 211 1.89 -9.04 10.36
N ALA A 212 0.80 -9.38 11.07
CA ALA A 212 0.79 -10.46 12.05
C ALA A 212 1.13 -11.82 11.40
N TRP A 213 0.59 -12.10 10.22
CA TRP A 213 0.90 -13.32 9.47
C TRP A 213 2.38 -13.42 9.09
N GLN A 214 2.98 -12.35 8.55
CA GLN A 214 4.39 -12.35 8.16
C GLN A 214 5.33 -12.40 9.37
N LYS A 215 4.99 -11.73 10.46
CA LYS A 215 5.76 -11.73 11.72
C LYS A 215 5.52 -12.98 12.55
N LYS A 216 4.57 -13.85 12.16
CA LYS A 216 4.14 -15.05 12.93
C LYS A 216 3.60 -14.69 14.32
N GLU A 217 2.96 -13.52 14.43
CA GLU A 217 2.26 -13.10 15.64
C GLU A 217 0.94 -13.88 15.78
N ALA A 218 0.55 -14.14 17.02
CA ALA A 218 -0.65 -14.91 17.31
C ALA A 218 -1.96 -14.15 16.97
N ILE A 219 -1.90 -12.82 17.01
CA ILE A 219 -3.06 -11.93 16.80
C ILE A 219 -2.66 -10.70 15.99
N ALA A 220 -3.63 -10.13 15.27
CA ALA A 220 -3.56 -8.80 14.70
C ALA A 220 -4.25 -7.78 15.62
N HIS A 221 -3.78 -6.54 15.61
CA HIS A 221 -4.21 -5.48 16.53
C HIS A 221 -5.20 -4.49 15.92
N TYR A 222 -5.22 -4.34 14.59
CA TYR A 222 -6.02 -3.31 13.94
C TYR A 222 -7.10 -3.92 13.05
N GLY A 223 -8.34 -3.73 13.47
CA GLY A 223 -9.55 -4.00 12.70
C GLY A 223 -10.01 -2.80 11.90
N ARG A 224 -11.08 -2.99 11.13
CA ARG A 224 -11.72 -1.92 10.35
C ARG A 224 -12.18 -0.77 11.28
N ILE A 225 -12.11 0.45 10.75
CA ILE A 225 -12.60 1.70 11.34
C ILE A 225 -14.02 1.98 10.83
#